data_7d70f6cca9a3ec93683ca200714d4a83
#
_entry.id   7d70f6cca9a3ec93683ca200714d4a83
#
_cell.length_a   1.000
_cell.length_b   1.000
_cell.length_c   1.000
_cell.angle_alpha   90.00
_cell.angle_beta   90.00
_cell.angle_gamma   90.00
#
_symmetry.space_group_name_H-M   'P 1'
#
loop_
_entity.id
_entity.type
_entity.pdbx_description
1 polymer ?
#
loop_
_entity_poly.entity_id
_entity_poly.type
_entity_poly.pdbx_seq_one_letter_code
_entity_poly.pdbx_strand_id
1 'polypeptide(L)'
;ALVEILSTLYPLVNRLDEKPIVMMFYGPAGVGKTEAAKIINDSLDQGGILRQQMSMFQTSDFASYLFGGTLEAPSLAKDLMKREGNVILFDEFNRCSPYLYSAFFQMFDEGIYIDKNYEVGLKNSIIICTANFGSMEEIFGTLGAPLFSRF
;
A
#
# COMPACT_ATOMS: atom_id res chain seq x y z
N ALA A 1 -12.93 11.46 11.98
CA ALA A 1 -12.17 10.31 11.49
C ALA A 1 -10.76 10.70 11.05
N LEU A 2 -10.62 11.65 10.13
CA LEU A 2 -9.30 12.03 9.61
C LEU A 2 -8.40 12.65 10.70
N VAL A 3 -8.98 13.47 11.58
CA VAL A 3 -8.25 14.06 12.71
C VAL A 3 -7.74 12.98 13.66
N GLU A 4 -8.53 11.96 13.94
CA GLU A 4 -8.14 10.84 14.78
C GLU A 4 -7.00 10.05 14.16
N ILE A 5 -7.07 9.80 12.85
CA ILE A 5 -6.02 9.13 12.09
C ILE A 5 -4.72 9.93 12.18
N LEU A 6 -4.75 11.22 11.90
CA LEU A 6 -3.58 12.09 11.97
C LEU A 6 -2.99 12.14 13.38
N SER A 7 -3.83 12.23 14.40
CA SER A 7 -3.37 12.23 15.81
C SER A 7 -2.65 10.94 16.17
N THR A 8 -3.08 9.82 15.60
CA THR A 8 -2.42 8.51 15.79
C THR A 8 -1.10 8.43 15.02
N LEU A 9 -1.07 8.95 13.81
CA LEU A 9 0.09 8.83 12.93
C LEU A 9 1.25 9.75 13.30
N TYR A 10 0.98 10.95 13.78
CA TYR A 10 2.01 11.93 14.10
C TYR A 10 3.15 11.39 14.99
N PRO A 11 2.83 10.71 16.12
CA PRO A 11 3.90 10.17 16.97
C PRO A 11 4.70 9.05 16.32
N LEU A 12 4.16 8.39 15.29
CA LEU A 12 4.77 7.22 14.66
C LEU A 12 5.67 7.55 13.47
N VAL A 13 5.46 8.71 12.85
CA VAL A 13 6.14 9.10 11.60
C VAL A 13 7.66 9.18 11.75
N ASN A 14 8.16 9.58 12.91
CA ASN A 14 9.58 9.78 13.16
C ASN A 14 10.25 8.63 13.93
N ARG A 15 9.56 7.50 14.09
CA ARG A 15 10.15 6.32 14.73
C ARG A 15 11.03 5.59 13.75
N LEU A 16 12.30 5.39 14.11
CA LEU A 16 13.24 4.62 13.31
C LEU A 16 12.97 3.12 13.48
N ASP A 17 13.12 2.37 12.40
CA ASP A 17 13.00 0.91 12.36
C ASP A 17 11.63 0.34 12.78
N GLU A 18 10.60 1.16 12.80
CA GLU A 18 9.24 0.68 13.06
C GLU A 18 8.65 0.02 11.82
N LYS A 19 7.80 -0.99 12.05
CA LYS A 19 7.02 -1.62 10.97
C LYS A 19 6.13 -0.59 10.29
N PRO A 20 5.80 -0.77 9.01
CA PRO A 20 4.88 0.13 8.35
C PRO A 20 3.50 0.09 9.00
N ILE A 21 2.81 1.22 8.95
CA ILE A 21 1.41 1.30 9.33
C ILE A 21 0.60 0.99 8.09
N VAL A 22 -0.24 -0.03 8.14
CA VAL A 22 -1.03 -0.48 7.00
C VAL A 22 -2.50 -0.24 7.30
N MET A 23 -3.17 0.52 6.43
CA MET A 23 -4.58 0.89 6.61
C MET A 23 -5.38 0.57 5.36
N MET A 24 -6.63 0.15 5.58
CA MET A 24 -7.60 -0.01 4.51
C MET A 24 -8.69 1.06 4.65
N PHE A 25 -8.81 1.93 3.66
CA PHE A 25 -9.92 2.87 3.54
C PHE A 25 -10.97 2.26 2.62
N TYR A 26 -12.13 1.94 3.14
CA TYR A 26 -13.17 1.30 2.37
C TYR A 26 -14.49 2.09 2.41
N GLY A 27 -15.32 1.87 1.41
CA GLY A 27 -16.60 2.55 1.25
C GLY A 27 -16.97 2.65 -0.22
N PRO A 28 -18.16 3.17 -0.53
CA PRO A 28 -18.59 3.34 -1.91
C PRO A 28 -17.69 4.30 -2.68
N ALA A 29 -17.74 4.24 -4.01
CA ALA A 29 -17.01 5.16 -4.87
C ALA A 29 -17.45 6.61 -4.59
N GLY A 30 -16.50 7.55 -4.66
CA GLY A 30 -16.78 8.98 -4.54
C GLY A 30 -16.89 9.50 -3.11
N VAL A 31 -16.58 8.72 -2.07
CA VAL A 31 -16.60 9.20 -0.67
C VAL A 31 -15.29 9.85 -0.22
N GLY A 32 -14.30 10.00 -1.11
CA GLY A 32 -13.07 10.73 -0.80
C GLY A 32 -11.95 9.90 -0.21
N LYS A 33 -11.91 8.58 -0.41
CA LYS A 33 -10.85 7.70 0.11
C LYS A 33 -9.46 8.11 -0.37
N THR A 34 -9.30 8.33 -1.66
CA THR A 34 -8.03 8.76 -2.26
C THR A 34 -7.62 10.15 -1.79
N GLU A 35 -8.57 11.07 -1.70
CA GLU A 35 -8.32 12.42 -1.19
C GLU A 35 -7.88 12.40 0.28
N ALA A 36 -8.46 11.52 1.09
CA ALA A 36 -8.04 11.35 2.48
C ALA A 36 -6.57 10.92 2.57
N ALA A 37 -6.12 10.01 1.71
CA ALA A 37 -4.72 9.60 1.66
C ALA A 37 -3.79 10.77 1.29
N LYS A 38 -4.18 11.58 0.34
CA LYS A 38 -3.41 12.78 -0.06
C LYS A 38 -3.33 13.80 1.07
N ILE A 39 -4.43 14.03 1.78
CA ILE A 39 -4.46 14.94 2.93
C ILE A 39 -3.53 14.45 4.04
N ILE A 40 -3.51 13.15 4.31
CA ILE A 40 -2.60 12.56 5.28
C ILE A 40 -1.15 12.82 4.88
N ASN A 41 -0.80 12.57 3.61
CA ASN A 41 0.55 12.84 3.10
C ASN A 41 0.96 14.30 3.29
N ASP A 42 0.10 15.22 2.88
CA ASP A 42 0.38 16.66 2.96
C ASP A 42 0.48 17.14 4.41
N SER A 43 -0.40 16.65 5.28
CA SER A 43 -0.42 17.01 6.70
C SER A 43 0.81 16.51 7.47
N LEU A 44 1.40 15.41 7.04
CA LEU A 44 2.60 14.83 7.65
C LEU A 44 3.89 15.32 6.98
N ASP A 45 3.78 16.17 5.99
CA ASP A 45 4.90 16.74 5.24
C ASP A 45 5.86 15.66 4.70
N GLN A 46 5.28 14.62 4.11
CA GLN A 46 6.04 13.45 3.65
C GLN A 46 6.59 13.58 2.22
N GLY A 47 6.43 14.73 1.59
CA GLY A 47 6.86 14.92 0.20
C GLY A 47 5.85 14.34 -0.79
N GLY A 48 6.33 13.73 -1.86
CA GLY A 48 5.46 13.15 -2.86
C GLY A 48 4.88 11.80 -2.43
N ILE A 49 3.59 11.59 -2.64
CA ILE A 49 2.95 10.30 -2.43
C ILE A 49 3.26 9.35 -3.61
N LEU A 50 3.65 8.12 -3.30
CA LEU A 50 3.73 7.07 -4.32
C LEU A 50 2.35 6.42 -4.46
N ARG A 51 1.74 6.56 -5.62
CA ARG A 51 0.42 5.99 -5.91
C ARG A 51 0.52 4.90 -6.96
N GLN A 52 -0.06 3.75 -6.65
CA GLN A 52 -0.22 2.63 -7.57
C GLN A 52 -1.70 2.31 -7.74
N GLN A 53 -2.13 2.26 -9.00
CA GLN A 53 -3.50 1.94 -9.36
C GLN A 53 -3.61 0.42 -9.52
N MET A 54 -4.26 -0.25 -8.56
CA MET A 54 -4.29 -1.71 -8.51
C MET A 54 -5.16 -2.35 -9.59
N SER A 55 -5.99 -1.58 -10.26
CA SER A 55 -6.72 -2.06 -11.44
C SER A 55 -5.79 -2.46 -12.58
N MET A 56 -4.55 -1.99 -12.59
CA MET A 56 -3.53 -2.43 -13.55
C MET A 56 -3.02 -3.85 -13.25
N PHE A 57 -3.25 -4.37 -12.06
CA PHE A 57 -2.75 -5.68 -11.61
C PHE A 57 -3.85 -6.75 -11.62
N GLN A 58 -4.77 -6.67 -12.55
CA GLN A 58 -5.88 -7.63 -12.66
C GLN A 58 -5.47 -8.94 -13.34
N THR A 59 -4.40 -8.95 -14.09
CA THR A 59 -3.93 -10.10 -14.84
C THR A 59 -2.52 -10.50 -14.42
N SER A 60 -2.14 -11.73 -14.76
CA SER A 60 -0.77 -12.22 -14.50
C SER A 60 0.30 -11.51 -15.33
N ASP A 61 -0.09 -10.74 -16.34
CA ASP A 61 0.86 -10.00 -17.19
C ASP A 61 1.68 -8.99 -16.39
N PHE A 62 1.16 -8.53 -15.26
CA PHE A 62 1.88 -7.62 -14.37
C PHE A 62 2.71 -8.32 -13.30
N ALA A 63 2.80 -9.65 -13.32
CA ALA A 63 3.60 -10.39 -12.34
C ALA A 63 5.08 -9.99 -12.40
N SER A 64 5.63 -9.73 -13.57
CA SER A 64 7.02 -9.29 -13.70
C SER A 64 7.28 -7.93 -13.08
N TYR A 65 6.29 -7.02 -13.10
CA TYR A 65 6.40 -5.74 -12.43
C TYR A 65 6.47 -5.92 -10.90
N LEU A 66 5.67 -6.83 -10.33
CA LEU A 66 5.63 -7.08 -8.89
C LEU A 66 6.79 -7.98 -8.43
N PHE A 67 7.06 -9.07 -9.14
CA PHE A 67 8.02 -10.08 -8.70
C PHE A 67 9.42 -9.93 -9.31
N GLY A 68 9.60 -8.99 -10.20
CA GLY A 68 10.85 -8.74 -10.88
C GLY A 68 10.96 -9.44 -12.24
N GLY A 69 11.47 -8.71 -13.20
CA GLY A 69 11.79 -9.20 -14.54
C GLY A 69 13.27 -9.00 -14.84
N THR A 70 13.59 -8.48 -16.02
CA THR A 70 14.95 -8.05 -16.34
C THR A 70 15.33 -6.81 -15.53
N LEU A 71 16.63 -6.56 -15.36
CA LEU A 71 17.10 -5.40 -14.58
C LEU A 71 16.67 -4.06 -15.20
N GLU A 72 16.50 -4.00 -16.49
CA GLU A 72 16.10 -2.79 -17.21
C GLU A 72 14.59 -2.54 -17.17
N ALA A 73 13.80 -3.56 -16.89
CA ALA A 73 12.34 -3.45 -16.90
C ALA A 73 11.81 -2.63 -15.73
N PRO A 74 10.71 -1.90 -15.91
CA PRO A 74 10.01 -1.27 -14.79
C PRO A 74 9.59 -2.30 -13.75
N SER A 75 9.66 -1.92 -12.47
CA SER A 75 9.23 -2.78 -11.37
C SER A 75 8.73 -1.96 -10.19
N LEU A 76 7.90 -2.57 -9.36
CA LEU A 76 7.44 -1.92 -8.12
C LEU A 76 8.63 -1.61 -7.20
N ALA A 77 9.61 -2.50 -7.12
CA ALA A 77 10.81 -2.26 -6.32
C ALA A 77 11.54 -0.99 -6.76
N LYS A 78 11.70 -0.77 -8.06
CA LYS A 78 12.32 0.46 -8.59
C LYS A 78 11.52 1.70 -8.23
N ASP A 79 10.19 1.65 -8.36
CA ASP A 79 9.33 2.77 -8.00
C ASP A 79 9.41 3.07 -6.50
N LEU A 80 9.44 2.04 -5.66
CA LEU A 80 9.61 2.20 -4.21
C LEU A 80 10.95 2.82 -3.85
N MET A 81 12.02 2.44 -4.54
CA MET A 81 13.35 3.03 -4.32
C MET A 81 13.42 4.51 -4.70
N LYS A 82 12.65 4.92 -5.68
CA LYS A 82 12.64 6.31 -6.19
C LYS A 82 11.64 7.21 -5.45
N ARG A 83 10.84 6.67 -4.53
CA ARG A 83 9.81 7.46 -3.86
C ARG A 83 10.42 8.63 -3.10
N GLU A 84 9.70 9.74 -3.08
CA GLU A 84 10.12 10.96 -2.41
C GLU A 84 9.73 11.00 -0.93
N GLY A 85 8.62 10.34 -0.59
CA GLY A 85 8.09 10.33 0.77
C GLY A 85 7.75 8.92 1.25
N ASN A 86 7.22 8.82 2.46
CA ASN A 86 6.94 7.54 3.11
C ASN A 86 5.45 7.16 3.08
N VAL A 87 4.61 7.90 2.37
CA VAL A 87 3.21 7.51 2.17
C VAL A 87 3.07 6.80 0.83
N ILE A 88 2.58 5.57 0.88
CA ILE A 88 2.38 4.70 -0.29
C ILE A 88 0.89 4.40 -0.38
N LEU A 89 0.29 4.69 -1.52
CA LEU A 89 -1.13 4.48 -1.77
C LEU A 89 -1.32 3.39 -2.83
N PHE A 90 -1.96 2.30 -2.43
CA PHE A 90 -2.47 1.28 -3.35
C PHE A 90 -3.95 1.50 -3.56
N ASP A 91 -4.28 2.16 -4.67
CA ASP A 91 -5.64 2.60 -4.97
C ASP A 91 -6.44 1.48 -5.64
N GLU A 92 -7.70 1.30 -5.22
CA GLU A 92 -8.57 0.23 -5.70
C GLU A 92 -7.98 -1.18 -5.49
N PHE A 93 -7.51 -1.46 -4.28
CA PHE A 93 -6.84 -2.72 -3.93
C PHE A 93 -7.73 -3.95 -4.19
N ASN A 94 -9.04 -3.81 -4.07
CA ASN A 94 -10.00 -4.87 -4.37
C ASN A 94 -9.96 -5.36 -5.83
N ARG A 95 -9.34 -4.61 -6.73
CA ARG A 95 -9.19 -4.98 -8.13
C ARG A 95 -7.93 -5.76 -8.43
N CYS A 96 -7.02 -5.89 -7.48
CA CYS A 96 -5.82 -6.69 -7.64
C CYS A 96 -6.18 -8.17 -7.74
N SER A 97 -5.56 -8.87 -8.69
CA SER A 97 -5.73 -10.33 -8.78
C SER A 97 -5.23 -11.01 -7.51
N PRO A 98 -6.01 -11.96 -6.94
CA PRO A 98 -5.57 -12.71 -5.75
C PRO A 98 -4.24 -13.44 -5.92
N TYR A 99 -3.87 -13.82 -7.14
CA TYR A 99 -2.58 -14.45 -7.42
C TYR A 99 -1.40 -13.56 -7.06
N LEU A 100 -1.61 -12.25 -6.98
CA LEU A 100 -0.56 -11.28 -6.72
C LEU A 100 -0.47 -10.86 -5.26
N TYR A 101 -1.38 -11.32 -4.39
CA TYR A 101 -1.43 -10.92 -2.98
C TYR A 101 -0.16 -11.27 -2.21
N SER A 102 0.53 -12.34 -2.59
CA SER A 102 1.76 -12.75 -1.91
C SER A 102 2.88 -11.70 -1.99
N ALA A 103 2.86 -10.85 -3.02
CA ALA A 103 3.83 -9.76 -3.15
C ALA A 103 3.74 -8.75 -1.99
N PHE A 104 2.60 -8.67 -1.32
CA PHE A 104 2.34 -7.66 -0.30
C PHE A 104 2.53 -8.16 1.13
N PHE A 105 2.59 -9.48 1.36
CA PHE A 105 2.64 -10.04 2.71
C PHE A 105 3.84 -9.56 3.49
N GLN A 106 5.03 -9.70 2.94
CA GLN A 106 6.25 -9.29 3.63
C GLN A 106 6.36 -7.78 3.75
N MET A 107 5.88 -7.04 2.74
CA MET A 107 5.81 -5.58 2.79
C MET A 107 4.99 -5.11 3.99
N PHE A 108 3.80 -5.69 4.19
CA PHE A 108 2.89 -5.30 5.26
C PHE A 108 3.36 -5.77 6.64
N ASP A 109 3.98 -6.95 6.72
CA ASP A 109 4.40 -7.53 8.00
C ASP A 109 5.71 -6.95 8.51
N GLU A 110 6.71 -6.83 7.63
CA GLU A 110 8.08 -6.55 8.02
C GLU A 110 8.62 -5.22 7.48
N GLY A 111 7.88 -4.58 6.58
CA GLY A 111 8.36 -3.37 5.93
C GLY A 111 9.54 -3.61 5.01
N ILE A 112 9.55 -4.75 4.35
CA ILE A 112 10.56 -5.12 3.37
C ILE A 112 9.85 -5.59 2.10
N TYR A 113 10.24 -5.07 0.96
CA TYR A 113 9.77 -5.53 -0.33
C TYR A 113 10.92 -6.17 -1.10
N ILE A 114 10.79 -7.44 -1.40
CA ILE A 114 11.81 -8.21 -2.10
C ILE A 114 11.23 -8.71 -3.41
N ASP A 115 11.90 -8.40 -4.51
CA ASP A 115 11.65 -9.03 -5.79
C ASP A 115 12.88 -9.82 -6.25
N LYS A 116 12.86 -10.30 -7.46
CA LYS A 116 13.96 -11.09 -8.04
C LYS A 116 15.30 -10.33 -8.04
N ASN A 117 15.26 -9.00 -8.14
CA ASN A 117 16.43 -8.16 -8.38
C ASN A 117 16.80 -7.24 -7.20
N TYR A 118 15.84 -6.85 -6.38
CA TYR A 118 16.02 -5.81 -5.36
C TYR A 118 15.39 -6.16 -4.03
N GLU A 119 15.95 -5.60 -2.97
CA GLU A 119 15.37 -5.56 -1.64
C GLU A 119 15.23 -4.10 -1.22
N VAL A 120 14.01 -3.70 -0.87
CA VAL A 120 13.69 -2.31 -0.54
C VAL A 120 13.13 -2.22 0.87
N GLY A 121 13.76 -1.40 1.71
CA GLY A 121 13.28 -1.11 3.06
C GLY A 121 12.10 -0.14 3.04
N LEU A 122 11.04 -0.48 3.75
CA LEU A 122 9.81 0.31 3.85
C LEU A 122 9.42 0.57 5.31
N LYS A 123 10.34 0.40 6.23
CA LYS A 123 10.12 0.77 7.63
C LYS A 123 9.81 2.25 7.72
N ASN A 124 8.97 2.64 8.67
CA ASN A 124 8.45 4.00 8.84
C ASN A 124 7.52 4.47 7.71
N SER A 125 7.12 3.58 6.83
CA SER A 125 6.16 3.91 5.78
C SER A 125 4.73 3.85 6.30
N ILE A 126 3.87 4.64 5.67
CA ILE A 126 2.43 4.59 5.85
C ILE A 126 1.85 4.05 4.56
N ILE A 127 1.29 2.85 4.63
CA ILE A 127 0.73 2.17 3.46
C ILE A 127 -0.79 2.25 3.58
N ILE A 128 -1.41 2.90 2.60
CA ILE A 128 -2.85 3.08 2.55
C ILE A 128 -3.37 2.33 1.33
N CYS A 129 -4.30 1.42 1.58
CA CYS A 129 -5.05 0.75 0.52
C CYS A 129 -6.46 1.32 0.49
N THR A 130 -6.97 1.62 -0.68
CA THR A 130 -8.37 2.00 -0.84
C THR A 130 -9.15 0.90 -1.54
N ALA A 131 -10.42 0.76 -1.23
CA ALA A 131 -11.27 -0.24 -1.86
C ALA A 131 -12.74 0.13 -1.77
N ASN A 132 -13.54 -0.36 -2.72
CA ASN A 132 -14.98 -0.12 -2.79
C ASN A 132 -15.77 -1.22 -2.06
N PHE A 133 -15.25 -1.68 -0.92
CA PHE A 133 -15.96 -2.64 -0.08
C PHE A 133 -17.09 -1.97 0.71
N GLY A 134 -18.16 -2.70 0.91
CA GLY A 134 -19.32 -2.21 1.67
C GLY A 134 -19.23 -2.49 3.17
N SER A 135 -18.40 -3.46 3.58
CA SER A 135 -18.29 -3.89 4.98
C SER A 135 -16.97 -4.59 5.25
N MET A 136 -16.65 -4.77 6.52
CA MET A 136 -15.47 -5.55 6.94
C MET A 136 -15.62 -7.03 6.57
N GLU A 137 -16.83 -7.55 6.60
CA GLU A 137 -17.14 -8.93 6.19
C GLU A 137 -16.84 -9.14 4.71
N GLU A 138 -17.14 -8.17 3.87
CA GLU A 138 -16.82 -8.21 2.45
C GLU A 138 -15.32 -8.18 2.21
N ILE A 139 -14.59 -7.35 2.95
CA ILE A 139 -13.12 -7.30 2.89
C ILE A 139 -12.54 -8.67 3.25
N PHE A 140 -12.97 -9.24 4.36
CA PHE A 140 -12.51 -10.56 4.80
C PHE A 140 -12.81 -11.64 3.75
N GLY A 141 -14.02 -11.65 3.20
CA GLY A 141 -14.43 -12.63 2.19
C GLY A 141 -13.65 -12.52 0.88
N THR A 142 -13.27 -11.30 0.49
CA THR A 142 -12.55 -11.05 -0.77
C THR A 142 -11.04 -11.28 -0.63
N LEU A 143 -10.43 -10.73 0.42
CA LEU A 143 -8.98 -10.79 0.61
C LEU A 143 -8.51 -12.08 1.28
N GLY A 144 -9.38 -12.72 2.05
CA GLY A 144 -9.04 -13.88 2.86
C GLY A 144 -8.36 -13.50 4.18
N ALA A 145 -8.40 -14.43 5.14
CA ALA A 145 -7.87 -14.21 6.47
C ALA A 145 -6.38 -13.79 6.51
N PRO A 146 -5.48 -14.42 5.73
CA PRO A 146 -4.07 -14.06 5.78
C PRO A 146 -3.79 -12.60 5.42
N LEU A 147 -4.43 -12.07 4.39
CA LEU A 147 -4.22 -10.69 3.99
C LEU A 147 -5.00 -9.71 4.87
N PHE A 148 -6.23 -10.06 5.22
CA PHE A 148 -7.09 -9.23 6.08
C PHE A 148 -6.43 -8.94 7.44
N SER A 149 -5.76 -9.91 8.03
CA SER A 149 -5.13 -9.74 9.36
C SER A 149 -3.97 -8.74 9.37
N ARG A 150 -3.52 -8.28 8.22
CA ARG A 150 -2.40 -7.36 8.10
C ARG A 150 -2.80 -5.88 8.07
N PHE A 151 -4.09 -5.61 8.04
CA PHE A 151 -4.64 -4.25 8.09
C PHE A 151 -4.99 -3.80 9.50
#